data_b5f15d7d5a066410b5e293267fc69f7e
#
_entry.id   b5f15d7d5a066410b5e293267fc69f7e
#
_cell.length_a   1.000
_cell.length_b   1.000
_cell.length_c   1.000
_cell.angle_alpha   90.00
_cell.angle_beta   90.00
_cell.angle_gamma   90.00
#
_symmetry.space_group_name_H-M   'P 1'
#
loop_
_entity.id
_entity.type
_entity.pdbx_description
1 polymer ?
#
loop_
_entity_poly.entity_id
_entity_poly.type
_entity_poly.pdbx_seq_one_letter_code
_entity_poly.pdbx_strand_id
1 'polypeptide(L)'
;MPYTNHSRFEKLMKRTGVDVMKKLEQLYEGKAKKVFATEDPDVVIVDYKDDATAFNGEKKGTIVGKGVINNRMTNYVFQVLEKEGVPTHYVEELSDRETAVKKVEIVPLEVIVRNVAAGSFSKRLGIEEGRKLLAPTLEFSY
;
A
#
# COMPACT_ATOMS: atom_id res chain seq x y z
N MET A 1 -18.28 -17.78 5.94
CA MET A 1 -17.34 -18.49 6.82
C MET A 1 -16.44 -17.46 7.46
N PRO A 2 -16.38 -17.34 8.78
CA PRO A 2 -15.56 -16.31 9.43
C PRO A 2 -14.07 -16.70 9.33
N TYR A 3 -13.24 -15.78 8.90
CA TYR A 3 -11.79 -15.91 8.87
C TYR A 3 -11.25 -15.97 10.31
N THR A 4 -11.10 -17.18 10.82
CA THR A 4 -10.52 -17.49 12.14
C THR A 4 -9.00 -17.58 12.03
N ASN A 5 -8.30 -16.47 11.80
CA ASN A 5 -6.84 -16.44 11.87
C ASN A 5 -6.30 -15.49 12.96
N HIS A 6 -7.19 -15.02 13.84
CA HIS A 6 -6.80 -14.12 14.94
C HIS A 6 -5.82 -14.78 15.92
N SER A 7 -5.99 -16.08 16.20
CA SER A 7 -5.16 -16.82 17.17
C SER A 7 -3.72 -17.08 16.69
N ARG A 8 -3.48 -17.16 15.39
CA ARG A 8 -2.14 -17.40 14.82
C ARG A 8 -1.32 -16.11 14.84
N PHE A 9 -1.99 -14.96 14.56
CA PHE A 9 -1.37 -13.63 14.67
C PHE A 9 -1.05 -13.24 16.10
N GLU A 10 -1.90 -13.56 17.08
CA GLU A 10 -1.60 -13.35 18.50
C GLU A 10 -0.40 -14.20 18.96
N LYS A 11 -0.16 -15.34 18.36
CA LYS A 11 0.99 -16.21 18.68
C LYS A 11 2.30 -15.65 18.09
N LEU A 12 2.25 -14.94 16.94
CA LEU A 12 3.39 -14.18 16.40
C LEU A 12 3.76 -13.00 17.31
N MET A 13 2.76 -12.27 17.81
CA MET A 13 2.97 -11.10 18.70
C MET A 13 3.53 -11.47 20.08
N LYS A 14 3.49 -12.75 20.48
CA LYS A 14 4.02 -13.23 21.79
C LYS A 14 5.47 -13.72 21.75
N ARG A 15 6.16 -13.61 20.61
CA ARG A 15 7.60 -13.84 20.56
C ARG A 15 8.34 -12.58 21.02
N THR A 16 8.39 -12.40 22.38
CA THR A 16 9.29 -11.46 23.05
C THR A 16 10.73 -11.94 22.94
N GLY A 17 11.34 -11.67 21.85
CA GLY A 17 12.76 -11.82 21.59
C GLY A 17 12.96 -11.17 20.22
N VAL A 18 13.92 -10.28 20.08
CA VAL A 18 14.23 -9.52 18.86
C VAL A 18 14.60 -10.48 17.72
N ASP A 19 13.63 -11.24 17.22
CA ASP A 19 13.73 -11.89 15.92
C ASP A 19 13.33 -10.85 14.87
N VAL A 20 14.34 -10.13 14.40
CA VAL A 20 14.21 -9.26 13.22
C VAL A 20 13.69 -10.15 12.09
N MET A 21 12.46 -9.92 11.65
CA MET A 21 11.86 -10.68 10.56
C MET A 21 12.81 -10.69 9.38
N LYS A 22 13.28 -11.88 8.98
CA LYS A 22 14.33 -12.02 7.97
C LYS A 22 13.77 -11.82 6.59
N LYS A 23 14.37 -10.90 5.86
CA LYS A 23 14.12 -10.66 4.45
C LYS A 23 14.79 -11.77 3.62
N LEU A 24 13.98 -12.48 2.82
CA LEU A 24 14.43 -13.56 1.93
C LEU A 24 14.49 -13.07 0.48
N GLU A 25 14.14 -13.93 -0.49
CA GLU A 25 14.19 -13.59 -1.91
C GLU A 25 13.22 -12.49 -2.30
N GLN A 26 13.60 -11.70 -3.31
CA GLN A 26 12.73 -10.67 -3.88
C GLN A 26 11.66 -11.31 -4.76
N LEU A 27 10.39 -11.08 -4.41
CA LEU A 27 9.23 -11.60 -5.14
C LEU A 27 8.77 -10.66 -6.26
N TYR A 28 8.90 -9.35 -6.03
CA TYR A 28 8.38 -8.34 -6.95
C TYR A 28 9.14 -7.03 -6.82
N GLU A 29 9.22 -6.28 -7.93
CA GLU A 29 9.68 -4.89 -7.95
C GLU A 29 8.79 -4.03 -8.84
N GLY A 30 8.26 -2.97 -8.25
CA GLY A 30 7.49 -1.94 -8.95
C GLY A 30 8.18 -0.58 -8.97
N LYS A 31 7.46 0.44 -9.39
CA LYS A 31 7.98 1.83 -9.47
C LYS A 31 8.39 2.39 -8.12
N ALA A 32 7.66 2.08 -7.06
CA ALA A 32 7.81 2.71 -5.74
C ALA A 32 8.29 1.75 -4.65
N LYS A 33 8.26 0.45 -4.88
CA LYS A 33 8.52 -0.55 -3.84
C LYS A 33 9.05 -1.87 -4.40
N LYS A 34 9.77 -2.59 -3.54
CA LYS A 34 10.14 -4.00 -3.70
C LYS A 34 9.38 -4.82 -2.67
N VAL A 35 9.10 -6.07 -2.97
CA VAL A 35 8.43 -7.02 -2.08
C VAL A 35 9.32 -8.24 -1.91
N PHE A 36 9.53 -8.65 -0.68
CA PHE A 36 10.40 -9.77 -0.31
C PHE A 36 9.61 -10.82 0.48
N ALA A 37 9.95 -12.08 0.24
CA ALA A 37 9.50 -13.18 1.07
C ALA A 37 10.05 -13.09 2.50
N THR A 38 9.38 -13.76 3.42
CA THR A 38 9.85 -13.98 4.79
C THR A 38 9.80 -15.47 5.13
N GLU A 39 10.22 -15.84 6.33
CA GLU A 39 10.08 -17.22 6.83
C GLU A 39 8.61 -17.62 7.04
N ASP A 40 7.70 -16.65 7.17
CA ASP A 40 6.26 -16.88 7.22
C ASP A 40 5.67 -16.74 5.79
N PRO A 41 5.10 -17.80 5.20
CA PRO A 41 4.55 -17.75 3.84
C PRO A 41 3.36 -16.80 3.68
N ASP A 42 2.72 -16.40 4.77
CA ASP A 42 1.57 -15.50 4.79
C ASP A 42 1.97 -14.02 5.02
N VAL A 43 3.28 -13.74 5.18
CA VAL A 43 3.82 -12.39 5.42
C VAL A 43 4.91 -12.07 4.41
N VAL A 44 4.92 -10.83 3.94
CA VAL A 44 5.97 -10.30 3.05
C VAL A 44 6.47 -8.96 3.60
N ILE A 45 7.69 -8.59 3.22
CA ILE A 45 8.28 -7.28 3.53
C ILE A 45 8.17 -6.39 2.31
N VAL A 46 7.59 -5.21 2.50
CA VAL A 46 7.56 -4.13 1.51
C VAL A 46 8.68 -3.15 1.83
N ASP A 47 9.58 -2.94 0.88
CA ASP A 47 10.70 -1.99 0.94
C ASP A 47 10.44 -0.85 -0.04
N TYR A 48 10.33 0.37 0.46
CA TYR A 48 9.96 1.55 -0.33
C TYR A 48 11.18 2.23 -0.93
N LYS A 49 11.10 2.49 -2.24
CA LYS A 49 12.17 3.07 -3.06
C LYS A 49 12.10 4.59 -3.10
N ASP A 50 13.24 5.20 -3.34
CA ASP A 50 13.36 6.65 -3.63
C ASP A 50 13.15 6.98 -5.11
N ASP A 51 12.97 5.95 -5.95
CA ASP A 51 12.75 6.11 -7.38
C ASP A 51 11.49 6.93 -7.65
N ALA A 52 11.61 7.87 -8.58
CA ALA A 52 10.51 8.66 -9.09
C ALA A 52 10.45 8.52 -10.61
N THR A 53 9.25 8.34 -11.13
CA THR A 53 8.99 8.31 -12.58
C THR A 53 7.86 9.28 -12.91
N ALA A 54 8.00 9.96 -14.05
CA ALA A 54 6.96 10.81 -14.61
C ALA A 54 6.74 10.48 -16.09
N PHE A 55 5.59 10.88 -16.64
CA PHE A 55 5.22 10.69 -18.06
C PHE A 55 5.36 9.22 -18.50
N ASN A 56 4.67 8.31 -17.78
CA ASN A 56 4.69 6.85 -18.06
C ASN A 56 6.10 6.23 -18.09
N GLY A 57 7.05 6.82 -17.34
CA GLY A 57 8.42 6.30 -17.21
C GLY A 57 9.43 6.91 -18.17
N GLU A 58 9.05 7.92 -18.98
CA GLU A 58 9.97 8.66 -19.82
C GLU A 58 11.01 9.45 -19.02
N LYS A 59 10.57 10.00 -17.87
CA LYS A 59 11.48 10.66 -16.91
C LYS A 59 11.66 9.77 -15.70
N LYS A 60 12.92 9.49 -15.39
CA LYS A 60 13.33 8.73 -14.19
C LYS A 60 14.28 9.58 -13.37
N GLY A 61 14.17 9.49 -12.06
CA GLY A 61 15.04 10.18 -11.12
C GLY A 61 14.94 9.58 -9.73
N THR A 62 15.70 10.12 -8.81
CA THR A 62 15.69 9.73 -7.39
C THR A 62 15.31 10.94 -6.55
N ILE A 63 14.35 10.77 -5.66
CA ILE A 63 13.98 11.77 -4.64
C ILE A 63 14.37 11.18 -3.30
N VAL A 64 15.48 11.65 -2.75
CA VAL A 64 16.01 11.17 -1.47
C VAL A 64 14.98 11.33 -0.36
N GLY A 65 14.73 10.24 0.37
CA GLY A 65 13.75 10.22 1.46
C GLY A 65 12.31 9.93 1.04
N LYS A 66 12.00 9.88 -0.26
CA LYS A 66 10.65 9.56 -0.74
C LYS A 66 10.15 8.21 -0.20
N GLY A 67 11.01 7.18 -0.19
CA GLY A 67 10.67 5.87 0.34
C GLY A 67 10.29 5.91 1.82
N VAL A 68 11.04 6.66 2.62
CA VAL A 68 10.76 6.85 4.05
C VAL A 68 9.39 7.51 4.26
N ILE A 69 9.12 8.59 3.53
CA ILE A 69 7.83 9.29 3.62
C ILE A 69 6.68 8.36 3.20
N ASN A 70 6.83 7.65 2.08
CA ASN A 70 5.81 6.73 1.61
C ASN A 70 5.52 5.60 2.62
N ASN A 71 6.56 5.03 3.21
CA ASN A 71 6.41 4.00 4.23
C ASN A 71 5.62 4.51 5.44
N ARG A 72 6.05 5.63 6.01
CA ARG A 72 5.42 6.23 7.20
C ARG A 72 3.98 6.67 6.95
N MET A 73 3.72 7.32 5.80
CA MET A 73 2.36 7.73 5.43
C MET A 73 1.44 6.52 5.27
N THR A 74 1.90 5.47 4.59
CA THR A 74 1.13 4.24 4.40
C THR A 74 0.79 3.59 5.73
N ASN A 75 1.78 3.44 6.60
CA ASN A 75 1.59 2.84 7.93
C ASN A 75 0.64 3.65 8.79
N TYR A 76 0.75 4.98 8.76
CA TYR A 76 -0.15 5.88 9.49
C TYR A 76 -1.60 5.72 9.01
N VAL A 77 -1.82 5.75 7.69
CA VAL A 77 -3.17 5.61 7.12
C VAL A 77 -3.77 4.25 7.44
N PHE A 78 -3.01 3.17 7.34
CA PHE A 78 -3.49 1.82 7.69
C PHE A 78 -3.90 1.72 9.17
N GLN A 79 -3.11 2.29 10.08
CA GLN A 79 -3.46 2.30 11.49
C GLN A 79 -4.72 3.13 11.79
N VAL A 80 -4.93 4.24 11.06
CA VAL A 80 -6.17 5.02 11.16
C VAL A 80 -7.36 4.18 10.69
N LEU A 81 -7.26 3.50 9.54
CA LEU A 81 -8.30 2.64 9.00
C LEU A 81 -8.65 1.49 9.96
N GLU A 82 -7.64 0.86 10.53
CA GLU A 82 -7.86 -0.25 11.48
C GLU A 82 -8.54 0.21 12.79
N LYS A 83 -8.25 1.40 13.26
CA LYS A 83 -8.95 2.01 14.41
C LYS A 83 -10.43 2.23 14.13
N GLU A 84 -10.78 2.53 12.87
CA GLU A 84 -12.16 2.69 12.41
C GLU A 84 -12.82 1.36 11.98
N GLY A 85 -12.16 0.23 12.24
CA GLY A 85 -12.70 -1.11 11.96
C GLY A 85 -12.55 -1.57 10.50
N VAL A 86 -11.78 -0.85 9.68
CA VAL A 86 -11.47 -1.26 8.30
C VAL A 86 -10.21 -2.12 8.31
N PRO A 87 -10.29 -3.43 8.00
CA PRO A 87 -9.13 -4.30 8.02
C PRO A 87 -8.15 -3.93 6.90
N THR A 88 -6.85 -3.96 7.21
CA THR A 88 -5.77 -3.75 6.25
C THR A 88 -4.84 -4.96 6.22
N HIS A 89 -3.84 -4.92 5.34
CA HIS A 89 -2.78 -5.92 5.30
C HIS A 89 -1.55 -5.54 6.15
N TYR A 90 -1.59 -4.43 6.85
CA TYR A 90 -0.52 -3.98 7.75
C TYR A 90 -0.28 -5.01 8.88
N VAL A 91 0.98 -5.26 9.18
CA VAL A 91 1.41 -6.08 10.32
C VAL A 91 2.28 -5.24 11.27
N GLU A 92 3.45 -4.78 10.79
CA GLU A 92 4.41 -4.06 11.62
C GLU A 92 5.37 -3.23 10.76
N GLU A 93 5.74 -2.03 11.24
CA GLU A 93 6.84 -1.25 10.70
C GLU A 93 8.17 -1.82 11.19
N LEU A 94 9.04 -2.24 10.25
CA LEU A 94 10.33 -2.86 10.58
C LEU A 94 11.47 -1.84 10.58
N SER A 95 11.38 -0.84 9.72
CA SER A 95 12.36 0.24 9.61
C SER A 95 11.71 1.47 8.97
N ASP A 96 12.49 2.55 8.81
CA ASP A 96 12.04 3.76 8.13
C ASP A 96 11.49 3.49 6.71
N ARG A 97 11.92 2.41 6.05
CA ARG A 97 11.59 2.09 4.66
C ARG A 97 10.85 0.78 4.49
N GLU A 98 10.78 -0.05 5.53
CA GLU A 98 10.30 -1.40 5.42
C GLU A 98 9.13 -1.64 6.36
N THR A 99 8.12 -2.32 5.85
CA THR A 99 6.95 -2.74 6.60
C THR A 99 6.63 -4.19 6.29
N ALA A 100 6.40 -4.98 7.33
CA ALA A 100 5.81 -6.30 7.21
C ALA A 100 4.31 -6.16 6.94
N VAL A 101 3.83 -6.88 5.95
CA VAL A 101 2.42 -6.90 5.57
C VAL A 101 1.94 -8.32 5.30
N LYS A 102 0.66 -8.57 5.48
CA LYS A 102 0.04 -9.84 5.05
C LYS A 102 0.21 -10.01 3.55
N LYS A 103 0.58 -11.20 3.12
CA LYS A 103 0.59 -11.55 1.70
C LYS A 103 -0.85 -11.65 1.22
N VAL A 104 -1.20 -10.82 0.26
CA VAL A 104 -2.56 -10.75 -0.30
C VAL A 104 -2.50 -10.92 -1.82
N GLU A 105 -3.59 -11.40 -2.37
CA GLU A 105 -3.84 -11.36 -3.81
C GLU A 105 -4.53 -10.04 -4.15
N ILE A 106 -3.96 -9.29 -5.09
CA ILE A 106 -4.50 -7.99 -5.50
C ILE A 106 -5.58 -8.23 -6.54
N VAL A 107 -6.79 -7.74 -6.28
CA VAL A 107 -7.83 -7.66 -7.30
C VAL A 107 -7.36 -6.70 -8.39
N PRO A 108 -7.29 -7.09 -9.67
CA PRO A 108 -6.72 -6.27 -10.75
C PRO A 108 -7.70 -5.16 -11.18
N LEU A 109 -8.17 -4.38 -10.23
CA LEU A 109 -9.09 -3.26 -10.42
C LEU A 109 -8.61 -2.07 -9.60
N GLU A 110 -8.57 -0.91 -10.23
CA GLU A 110 -8.44 0.36 -9.54
C GLU A 110 -9.84 0.84 -9.15
N VAL A 111 -10.06 1.06 -7.84
CA VAL A 111 -11.32 1.60 -7.31
C VAL A 111 -11.12 3.07 -7.00
N ILE A 112 -11.87 3.94 -7.69
CA ILE A 112 -11.66 5.38 -7.63
C ILE A 112 -12.92 6.06 -7.09
N VAL A 113 -12.77 6.80 -5.99
CA VAL A 113 -13.81 7.69 -5.46
C VAL A 113 -13.43 9.13 -5.78
N ARG A 114 -14.34 9.88 -6.42
CA ARG A 114 -14.12 11.28 -6.79
C ARG A 114 -15.17 12.17 -6.17
N ASN A 115 -14.71 13.24 -5.55
CA ASN A 115 -15.54 14.35 -5.07
C ASN A 115 -15.41 15.58 -5.98
N VAL A 116 -14.35 15.63 -6.79
CA VAL A 116 -14.00 16.75 -7.67
C VAL A 116 -13.63 16.20 -9.02
N ALA A 117 -14.13 16.80 -10.10
CA ALA A 117 -13.76 16.44 -11.46
C ALA A 117 -12.30 16.79 -11.73
N ALA A 118 -11.52 15.82 -12.23
CA ALA A 118 -10.11 16.02 -12.56
C ALA A 118 -9.62 15.00 -13.59
N GLY A 119 -8.57 15.35 -14.33
CA GLY A 119 -7.82 14.48 -15.20
C GLY A 119 -8.67 13.80 -16.30
N SER A 120 -8.53 12.49 -16.46
CA SER A 120 -9.26 11.71 -17.49
C SER A 120 -10.79 11.75 -17.31
N PHE A 121 -11.27 11.85 -16.09
CA PHE A 121 -12.70 11.98 -15.78
C PHE A 121 -13.28 13.26 -16.42
N SER A 122 -12.63 14.40 -16.19
CA SER A 122 -13.04 15.70 -16.74
C SER A 122 -13.05 15.66 -18.27
N LYS A 123 -12.01 15.11 -18.89
CA LYS A 123 -11.90 14.99 -20.36
C LYS A 123 -12.98 14.09 -20.93
N ARG A 124 -13.24 12.93 -20.34
CA ARG A 124 -14.19 11.93 -20.81
C ARG A 124 -15.64 12.42 -20.75
N LEU A 125 -15.97 13.15 -19.68
CA LEU A 125 -17.34 13.62 -19.43
C LEU A 125 -17.59 15.07 -19.88
N GLY A 126 -16.58 15.78 -20.37
CA GLY A 126 -16.70 17.18 -20.76
C GLY A 126 -16.99 18.12 -19.57
N ILE A 127 -16.55 17.76 -18.37
CA ILE A 127 -16.77 18.54 -17.14
C ILE A 127 -15.51 19.34 -16.86
N GLU A 128 -15.68 20.61 -16.50
CA GLU A 128 -14.57 21.49 -16.13
C GLU A 128 -13.76 20.90 -14.96
N GLU A 129 -12.44 20.91 -15.09
CA GLU A 129 -11.53 20.43 -14.06
C GLU A 129 -11.60 21.33 -12.82
N GLY A 130 -11.66 20.71 -11.64
CA GLY A 130 -11.85 21.41 -10.36
C GLY A 130 -13.31 21.56 -9.94
N ARG A 131 -14.27 21.23 -10.79
CA ARG A 131 -15.70 21.30 -10.45
C ARG A 131 -16.05 20.26 -9.36
N LYS A 132 -16.65 20.70 -8.27
CA LYS A 132 -17.21 19.80 -7.24
C LYS A 132 -18.39 19.04 -7.81
N LEU A 133 -18.41 17.74 -7.56
CA LEU A 133 -19.54 16.88 -7.93
C LEU A 133 -20.66 16.99 -6.89
N LEU A 134 -21.92 16.83 -7.33
CA LEU A 134 -23.08 16.87 -6.44
C LEU A 134 -23.09 15.71 -5.42
N ALA A 135 -22.53 14.57 -5.84
CA ALA A 135 -22.30 13.41 -4.99
C ALA A 135 -20.99 12.75 -5.38
N PRO A 136 -20.33 12.02 -4.48
CA PRO A 136 -19.14 11.22 -4.83
C PRO A 136 -19.48 10.22 -5.94
N THR A 137 -18.59 10.07 -6.92
CA THR A 137 -18.68 9.01 -7.92
C THR A 137 -17.77 7.86 -7.55
N LEU A 138 -18.17 6.64 -7.91
CA LEU A 138 -17.38 5.43 -7.79
C LEU A 138 -17.11 4.90 -9.19
N GLU A 139 -15.83 4.71 -9.51
CA GLU A 139 -15.38 4.16 -10.79
C GLU A 139 -14.50 2.94 -10.56
N PHE A 140 -14.55 2.01 -11.51
CA PHE A 140 -13.63 0.88 -11.59
C PHE A 140 -12.85 0.98 -12.90
N SER A 141 -11.53 0.79 -12.81
CA SER A 141 -10.61 0.82 -13.97
C SER A 141 -9.63 -0.35 -13.90
N TYR A 142 -9.19 -0.84 -15.05
CA TYR A 142 -8.20 -1.92 -15.19
C TYR A 142 -7.22 -1.61 -16.33
#